data_62bd7a406ce9f60dff106f0fe707b12c
#
_entry.id   62bd7a406ce9f60dff106f0fe707b12c
#
_cell.length_a   1.000
_cell.length_b   1.000
_cell.length_c   1.000
_cell.angle_alpha   90.00
_cell.angle_beta   90.00
_cell.angle_gamma   90.00
#
_symmetry.space_group_name_H-M   'P 1'
#
loop_
_entity.id
_entity.type
_entity.pdbx_description
1 polymer ?
#
loop_
_entity_poly.entity_id
_entity_poly.type
_entity_poly.pdbx_seq_one_letter_code
_entity_poly.pdbx_strand_id
1 'polypeptide(L)'
;MNRVTHQTVLTTLVLPITVLAISVTPLFADEPALPPTTYMGGPVELVKAPNGAIANKRILDGISEVAWVEPTIEQPAEGIWVFGGYGLAPISIIDTDEGLIAFDTGDTKHDGELLLEAVRTVTDKPIRAIIYGHSHTAFGAGVLAEGQDDLTIIGHPNLNAVVEKNAKAAGFPAYFPEIGPYLTARGLIQFNAFMPSEGPDAWVVPTTLPEDFTLAYLPVNTPVEDGQEMTVLGQKMQFFTKYGSDDKVHTTVWLPDRKILFT
;
A
#
# COMPACT_ATOMS: atom_id res chain seq x y z
N MET A 1 16.17 -34.85 -100.04
CA MET A 1 15.49 -34.08 -98.97
C MET A 1 15.58 -34.87 -97.69
N ASN A 2 16.64 -34.63 -96.92
CA ASN A 2 16.90 -35.34 -95.65
C ASN A 2 16.59 -34.42 -94.47
N ARG A 3 15.63 -34.79 -93.62
CA ARG A 3 15.35 -34.16 -92.39
C ARG A 3 16.27 -34.73 -91.27
N VAL A 4 17.10 -33.87 -90.71
CA VAL A 4 17.88 -34.18 -89.51
C VAL A 4 17.00 -33.85 -88.30
N THR A 5 16.74 -34.81 -87.46
CA THR A 5 16.07 -34.66 -86.16
C THR A 5 17.11 -34.55 -85.10
N HIS A 6 17.17 -33.39 -84.45
CA HIS A 6 17.99 -33.19 -83.28
C HIS A 6 17.23 -33.70 -82.03
N GLN A 7 17.78 -34.69 -81.35
CA GLN A 7 17.34 -35.14 -80.06
C GLN A 7 18.12 -34.28 -78.99
N THR A 8 17.37 -33.52 -78.20
CA THR A 8 17.94 -32.78 -77.06
C THR A 8 17.88 -33.70 -75.84
N VAL A 9 19.00 -34.07 -75.32
CA VAL A 9 19.10 -34.85 -74.07
C VAL A 9 19.10 -33.87 -72.93
N LEU A 10 18.04 -33.88 -72.10
CA LEU A 10 17.93 -33.09 -70.87
C LEU A 10 18.62 -33.92 -69.76
N THR A 11 19.76 -33.49 -69.28
CA THR A 11 20.42 -34.07 -68.14
C THR A 11 19.89 -33.40 -66.88
N THR A 12 19.05 -34.10 -66.12
CA THR A 12 18.52 -33.57 -64.83
C THR A 12 19.56 -33.77 -63.77
N LEU A 13 20.12 -32.64 -63.29
CA LEU A 13 21.03 -32.63 -62.18
C LEU A 13 20.24 -32.69 -60.86
N VAL A 14 20.22 -33.82 -60.17
CA VAL A 14 19.62 -33.97 -58.85
C VAL A 14 20.66 -33.59 -57.80
N LEU A 15 20.55 -32.39 -57.20
CA LEU A 15 21.33 -32.00 -56.03
C LEU A 15 20.68 -32.59 -54.76
N PRO A 16 21.43 -33.25 -53.90
CA PRO A 16 20.90 -33.70 -52.63
C PRO A 16 20.67 -32.49 -51.71
N ILE A 17 19.39 -32.24 -51.34
CA ILE A 17 19.06 -31.27 -50.30
C ILE A 17 19.38 -31.94 -48.96
N THR A 18 20.51 -31.54 -48.38
CA THR A 18 20.80 -31.88 -46.99
C THR A 18 19.90 -31.01 -46.08
N VAL A 19 18.83 -31.60 -45.55
CA VAL A 19 17.99 -30.96 -44.55
C VAL A 19 18.81 -30.92 -43.24
N LEU A 20 19.39 -29.76 -42.92
CA LEU A 20 19.98 -29.50 -41.62
C LEU A 20 18.81 -29.37 -40.63
N ALA A 21 18.54 -30.41 -39.83
CA ALA A 21 17.63 -30.37 -38.74
C ALA A 21 18.19 -29.45 -37.66
N ILE A 22 17.81 -28.19 -37.68
CA ILE A 22 18.06 -27.28 -36.55
C ILE A 22 17.12 -27.71 -35.42
N SER A 23 17.67 -28.40 -34.45
CA SER A 23 16.98 -28.64 -33.18
C SER A 23 16.84 -27.29 -32.50
N VAL A 24 15.71 -26.64 -32.67
CA VAL A 24 15.29 -25.49 -31.85
C VAL A 24 14.93 -26.09 -30.49
N THR A 25 15.89 -26.15 -29.59
CA THR A 25 15.57 -26.33 -28.18
C THR A 25 14.73 -25.12 -27.78
N PRO A 26 13.50 -25.33 -27.24
CA PRO A 26 12.72 -24.21 -26.76
C PRO A 26 13.53 -23.52 -25.68
N LEU A 27 13.83 -22.25 -25.91
CA LEU A 27 14.58 -21.37 -24.98
C LEU A 27 13.65 -20.86 -23.86
N PHE A 28 12.49 -21.49 -23.71
CA PHE A 28 11.63 -21.29 -22.54
C PHE A 28 12.12 -22.31 -21.51
N ALA A 29 12.93 -21.82 -20.56
CA ALA A 29 13.03 -22.50 -19.28
C ALA A 29 11.58 -22.76 -18.83
N ASP A 30 11.25 -23.99 -18.46
CA ASP A 30 9.96 -24.30 -17.86
C ASP A 30 9.73 -23.26 -16.77
N GLU A 31 8.79 -22.34 -16.98
CA GLU A 31 8.33 -21.51 -15.89
C GLU A 31 7.92 -22.47 -14.78
N PRO A 32 8.40 -22.29 -13.56
CA PRO A 32 8.03 -23.17 -12.47
C PRO A 32 6.53 -23.20 -12.43
N ALA A 33 5.96 -24.39 -12.54
CA ALA A 33 4.52 -24.59 -12.55
C ALA A 33 3.94 -23.81 -11.37
N LEU A 34 3.03 -22.88 -11.62
CA LEU A 34 2.37 -22.12 -10.55
C LEU A 34 1.84 -23.14 -9.55
N PRO A 35 2.21 -23.02 -8.27
CA PRO A 35 1.71 -23.97 -7.31
C PRO A 35 0.18 -23.90 -7.29
N PRO A 36 -0.47 -25.04 -7.03
CA PRO A 36 -1.92 -25.09 -6.99
C PRO A 36 -2.45 -24.06 -6.01
N THR A 37 -3.44 -23.27 -6.43
CA THR A 37 -4.05 -22.25 -5.58
C THR A 37 -5.17 -22.89 -4.74
N THR A 38 -5.28 -22.53 -3.49
CA THR A 38 -6.40 -22.92 -2.62
C THR A 38 -7.74 -22.55 -3.21
N TYR A 39 -7.81 -21.43 -3.91
CA TYR A 39 -9.02 -20.94 -4.57
C TYR A 39 -9.59 -21.94 -5.59
N MET A 40 -8.75 -22.66 -6.31
CA MET A 40 -9.14 -23.66 -7.29
C MET A 40 -9.23 -25.08 -6.72
N GLY A 41 -9.10 -25.25 -5.40
CA GLY A 41 -9.13 -26.56 -4.75
C GLY A 41 -7.92 -27.43 -5.07
N GLY A 42 -6.82 -26.84 -5.52
CA GLY A 42 -5.56 -27.53 -5.74
C GLY A 42 -4.89 -27.97 -4.44
N PRO A 43 -3.93 -28.90 -4.50
CA PRO A 43 -3.17 -29.29 -3.33
C PRO A 43 -2.38 -28.12 -2.76
N VAL A 44 -2.39 -27.99 -1.43
CA VAL A 44 -1.63 -27.01 -0.68
C VAL A 44 -0.72 -27.70 0.31
N GLU A 45 0.45 -27.15 0.52
CA GLU A 45 1.33 -27.56 1.61
C GLU A 45 0.91 -26.80 2.88
N LEU A 46 0.37 -27.53 3.84
CA LEU A 46 0.03 -26.98 5.14
C LEU A 46 1.24 -27.10 6.08
N VAL A 47 1.57 -26.01 6.72
CA VAL A 47 2.67 -25.92 7.69
C VAL A 47 2.19 -25.28 8.98
N LYS A 48 2.93 -25.53 10.05
CA LYS A 48 2.66 -24.95 11.36
C LYS A 48 3.54 -23.72 11.57
N ALA A 49 2.91 -22.56 11.78
CA ALA A 49 3.57 -21.31 12.12
C ALA A 49 4.12 -21.36 13.58
N PRO A 50 5.02 -20.43 13.96
CA PRO A 50 5.58 -20.36 15.32
C PRO A 50 4.53 -20.27 16.44
N ASN A 51 3.43 -19.56 16.21
CA ASN A 51 2.31 -19.44 17.15
C ASN A 51 1.35 -20.65 17.13
N GLY A 52 1.66 -21.68 16.34
CA GLY A 52 0.85 -22.89 16.23
C GLY A 52 -0.23 -22.87 15.15
N ALA A 53 -0.43 -21.75 14.47
CA ALA A 53 -1.39 -21.62 13.37
C ALA A 53 -1.07 -22.59 12.23
N ILE A 54 -2.10 -23.18 11.63
CA ILE A 54 -1.96 -24.01 10.44
C ILE A 54 -2.25 -23.15 9.21
N ALA A 55 -1.25 -22.96 8.38
CA ALA A 55 -1.34 -22.10 7.22
C ALA A 55 -0.75 -22.74 5.96
N ASN A 56 -1.13 -22.22 4.81
CA ASN A 56 -0.45 -22.53 3.56
C ASN A 56 0.98 -21.98 3.63
N LYS A 57 1.96 -22.86 3.35
CA LYS A 57 3.39 -22.52 3.37
C LYS A 57 3.70 -21.25 2.57
N ARG A 58 3.08 -21.05 1.42
CA ARG A 58 3.30 -19.86 0.59
C ARG A 58 2.87 -18.56 1.27
N ILE A 59 1.77 -18.61 2.03
CA ILE A 59 1.34 -17.43 2.81
C ILE A 59 2.35 -17.16 3.90
N LEU A 60 2.80 -18.19 4.60
CA LEU A 60 3.79 -18.02 5.67
C LEU A 60 5.13 -17.52 5.13
N ASP A 61 5.62 -18.09 4.01
CA ASP A 61 6.89 -17.68 3.39
C ASP A 61 6.83 -16.24 2.85
N GLY A 62 5.68 -15.80 2.33
CA GLY A 62 5.48 -14.47 1.76
C GLY A 62 4.88 -13.44 2.72
N ILE A 63 4.70 -13.77 4.00
CA ILE A 63 3.99 -12.89 4.92
C ILE A 63 4.71 -11.55 5.13
N SER A 64 6.03 -11.55 5.11
CA SER A 64 6.86 -10.35 5.22
C SER A 64 6.77 -9.43 3.99
N GLU A 65 6.29 -9.95 2.85
CA GLU A 65 6.11 -9.16 1.63
C GLU A 65 4.75 -8.45 1.58
N VAL A 66 3.77 -8.94 2.35
CA VAL A 66 2.38 -8.46 2.30
C VAL A 66 1.88 -7.90 3.64
N ALA A 67 2.65 -8.03 4.70
CA ALA A 67 2.33 -7.48 6.01
C ALA A 67 3.61 -7.07 6.73
N TRP A 68 3.59 -5.89 7.33
CA TRP A 68 4.69 -5.47 8.20
C TRP A 68 4.61 -6.25 9.51
N VAL A 69 5.35 -7.34 9.57
CA VAL A 69 5.49 -8.15 10.79
C VAL A 69 6.32 -7.40 11.83
N GLU A 70 7.32 -6.64 11.34
CA GLU A 70 8.16 -5.75 12.12
C GLU A 70 8.10 -4.34 11.51
N PRO A 71 8.15 -3.28 12.31
CA PRO A 71 8.20 -1.93 11.80
C PRO A 71 9.39 -1.70 10.89
N THR A 72 9.16 -0.99 9.77
CA THR A 72 10.19 -0.64 8.78
C THR A 72 10.29 0.85 8.57
N ILE A 73 11.48 1.33 8.28
CA ILE A 73 11.75 2.70 7.84
C ILE A 73 12.50 2.62 6.53
N GLU A 74 11.88 3.08 5.47
CA GLU A 74 12.43 3.02 4.12
C GLU A 74 12.58 4.42 3.52
N GLN A 75 13.57 4.59 2.65
CA GLN A 75 13.76 5.83 1.89
C GLN A 75 13.73 5.52 0.38
N PRO A 76 12.54 5.37 -0.22
CA PRO A 76 12.39 4.99 -1.63
C PRO A 76 12.88 6.08 -2.60
N ALA A 77 12.98 7.33 -2.15
CA ALA A 77 13.55 8.44 -2.89
C ALA A 77 14.22 9.44 -1.93
N GLU A 78 15.14 10.25 -2.43
CA GLU A 78 15.79 11.29 -1.64
C GLU A 78 14.76 12.20 -0.95
N GLY A 79 14.85 12.34 0.38
CA GLY A 79 13.94 13.14 1.18
C GLY A 79 12.50 12.61 1.24
N ILE A 80 12.26 11.33 0.90
CA ILE A 80 10.97 10.66 1.09
C ILE A 80 11.20 9.44 1.98
N TRP A 81 10.59 9.47 3.15
CA TRP A 81 10.64 8.38 4.11
C TRP A 81 9.28 7.70 4.18
N VAL A 82 9.25 6.37 4.24
CA VAL A 82 8.05 5.56 4.42
C VAL A 82 8.21 4.73 5.69
N PHE A 83 7.24 4.85 6.58
CA PHE A 83 7.17 4.18 7.86
C PHE A 83 6.07 3.12 7.78
N GLY A 84 6.46 1.86 7.66
CA GLY A 84 5.56 0.70 7.64
C GLY A 84 5.44 0.07 9.02
N GLY A 85 4.24 -0.40 9.41
CA GLY A 85 4.04 -1.10 10.68
C GLY A 85 3.88 -0.22 11.91
N TYR A 86 3.73 1.10 11.73
CA TYR A 86 3.46 2.08 12.80
C TYR A 86 1.98 2.43 12.93
N GLY A 87 1.14 1.85 12.12
CA GLY A 87 -0.30 1.97 12.08
C GLY A 87 -0.86 0.98 11.07
N LEU A 88 -2.15 1.03 10.78
CA LEU A 88 -2.79 0.13 9.81
C LEU A 88 -2.28 0.37 8.37
N ALA A 89 -2.01 1.62 8.03
CA ALA A 89 -1.47 2.00 6.74
C ALA A 89 -0.03 2.56 6.88
N PRO A 90 0.81 2.46 5.82
CA PRO A 90 2.10 3.14 5.80
C PRO A 90 1.92 4.66 5.88
N ILE A 91 2.82 5.30 6.59
CA ILE A 91 2.85 6.75 6.75
C ILE A 91 4.10 7.28 6.06
N SER A 92 3.99 8.41 5.38
CA SER A 92 5.13 8.97 4.66
C SER A 92 5.53 10.35 5.19
N ILE A 93 6.83 10.62 5.20
CA ILE A 93 7.39 11.92 5.52
C ILE A 93 8.14 12.45 4.31
N ILE A 94 7.82 13.67 3.91
CA ILE A 94 8.52 14.43 2.87
C ILE A 94 9.43 15.43 3.56
N ASP A 95 10.73 15.24 3.43
CA ASP A 95 11.75 16.13 3.95
C ASP A 95 11.97 17.29 2.97
N THR A 96 11.88 18.52 3.47
CA THR A 96 12.10 19.76 2.72
C THR A 96 13.07 20.68 3.46
N ASP A 97 13.54 21.73 2.80
CA ASP A 97 14.40 22.74 3.45
C ASP A 97 13.65 23.55 4.51
N GLU A 98 12.31 23.64 4.41
CA GLU A 98 11.46 24.43 5.30
C GLU A 98 10.88 23.62 6.48
N GLY A 99 11.10 22.29 6.51
CA GLY A 99 10.56 21.38 7.49
C GLY A 99 9.99 20.10 6.86
N LEU A 100 9.25 19.35 7.64
CA LEU A 100 8.66 18.07 7.22
C LEU A 100 7.19 18.24 6.86
N ILE A 101 6.77 17.48 5.83
CA ILE A 101 5.36 17.26 5.48
C ILE A 101 5.04 15.80 5.81
N ALA A 102 4.08 15.55 6.67
CA ALA A 102 3.57 14.21 6.92
C ALA A 102 2.39 13.91 5.98
N PHE A 103 2.42 12.77 5.31
CA PHE A 103 1.28 12.21 4.60
C PHE A 103 0.72 11.08 5.44
N ASP A 104 -0.47 11.29 5.98
CA ASP A 104 -1.12 10.52 7.03
C ASP A 104 -0.41 10.57 8.39
N THR A 105 -1.09 10.09 9.44
CA THR A 105 -0.61 10.26 10.82
C THR A 105 -0.90 9.08 11.75
N GLY A 106 -1.51 8.01 11.21
CA GLY A 106 -1.96 6.85 11.97
C GLY A 106 -3.43 6.92 12.39
N ASP A 107 -3.94 5.79 12.84
CA ASP A 107 -5.34 5.55 13.17
C ASP A 107 -5.70 5.96 14.59
N THR A 108 -4.69 6.15 15.45
CA THR A 108 -4.83 6.52 16.86
C THR A 108 -3.78 7.53 17.28
N LYS A 109 -3.97 8.10 18.47
CA LYS A 109 -2.94 8.91 19.13
C LYS A 109 -1.66 8.10 19.36
N HIS A 110 -1.80 6.84 19.76
CA HIS A 110 -0.67 5.94 20.01
C HIS A 110 0.16 5.69 18.75
N ASP A 111 -0.49 5.48 17.60
CA ASP A 111 0.23 5.34 16.31
C ASP A 111 1.03 6.62 15.98
N GLY A 112 0.43 7.79 16.28
CA GLY A 112 1.13 9.07 16.15
C GLY A 112 2.35 9.18 17.07
N GLU A 113 2.29 8.65 18.30
CA GLU A 113 3.42 8.61 19.24
C GLU A 113 4.54 7.73 18.72
N LEU A 114 4.22 6.51 18.28
CA LEU A 114 5.18 5.58 17.68
C LEU A 114 5.81 6.17 16.41
N LEU A 115 5.00 6.77 15.55
CA LEU A 115 5.48 7.41 14.32
C LEU A 115 6.42 8.56 14.63
N LEU A 116 6.06 9.47 15.56
CA LEU A 116 6.90 10.61 15.91
C LEU A 116 8.25 10.15 16.47
N GLU A 117 8.26 9.14 17.34
CA GLU A 117 9.49 8.51 17.84
C GLU A 117 10.34 7.98 16.69
N ALA A 118 9.74 7.25 15.74
CA ALA A 118 10.43 6.73 14.57
C ALA A 118 10.99 7.85 13.68
N VAL A 119 10.21 8.90 13.41
CA VAL A 119 10.66 10.08 12.64
C VAL A 119 11.87 10.72 13.29
N ARG A 120 11.90 10.84 14.62
CA ARG A 120 13.02 11.42 15.35
C ARG A 120 14.30 10.56 15.32
N THR A 121 14.23 9.31 14.86
CA THR A 121 15.44 8.51 14.57
C THR A 121 16.14 8.91 13.28
N VAL A 122 15.43 9.57 12.36
CA VAL A 122 15.96 9.94 11.03
C VAL A 122 16.15 11.44 10.85
N THR A 123 15.40 12.28 11.58
CA THR A 123 15.51 13.74 11.47
C THR A 123 14.92 14.48 12.67
N ASP A 124 15.57 15.60 13.02
CA ASP A 124 15.09 16.53 14.07
C ASP A 124 14.28 17.71 13.50
N LYS A 125 14.07 17.76 12.17
CA LYS A 125 13.30 18.86 11.55
C LYS A 125 11.86 18.86 12.05
N PRO A 126 11.25 20.03 12.29
CA PRO A 126 9.86 20.13 12.72
C PRO A 126 8.91 19.70 11.59
N ILE A 127 7.82 19.04 11.95
CA ILE A 127 6.69 18.81 11.05
C ILE A 127 5.96 20.15 10.92
N ARG A 128 5.82 20.67 9.71
CA ARG A 128 5.21 21.96 9.40
C ARG A 128 3.92 21.85 8.60
N ALA A 129 3.71 20.71 7.97
CA ALA A 129 2.47 20.42 7.26
C ALA A 129 2.07 18.96 7.45
N ILE A 130 0.76 18.70 7.46
CA ILE A 130 0.15 17.38 7.44
C ILE A 130 -0.82 17.33 6.27
N ILE A 131 -0.81 16.23 5.54
CA ILE A 131 -1.76 15.94 4.48
C ILE A 131 -2.50 14.66 4.85
N TYR A 132 -3.82 14.71 4.91
CA TYR A 132 -4.63 13.52 5.16
C TYR A 132 -5.02 12.85 3.85
N GLY A 133 -4.56 11.62 3.65
CA GLY A 133 -4.97 10.75 2.57
C GLY A 133 -6.37 10.16 2.80
N HIS A 134 -6.66 9.72 4.02
CA HIS A 134 -7.90 9.07 4.43
C HIS A 134 -8.47 9.63 5.74
N SER A 135 -9.74 9.37 5.99
CA SER A 135 -10.38 9.83 7.23
C SER A 135 -9.91 9.09 8.47
N HIS A 136 -9.54 7.82 8.35
CA HIS A 136 -9.11 7.02 9.49
C HIS A 136 -7.64 7.20 9.84
N THR A 137 -6.80 7.66 8.94
CA THR A 137 -5.36 7.87 9.17
C THR A 137 -5.03 9.26 9.73
N ALA A 138 -6.03 10.01 10.21
CA ALA A 138 -5.91 11.41 10.64
C ALA A 138 -5.75 11.57 12.17
N PHE A 139 -5.69 10.49 12.94
CA PHE A 139 -5.87 10.56 14.39
C PHE A 139 -4.60 10.59 15.22
N GLY A 140 -3.43 10.55 14.60
CA GLY A 140 -2.16 10.84 15.25
C GLY A 140 -1.69 12.30 15.13
N ALA A 141 -2.42 13.13 14.40
CA ALA A 141 -1.99 14.48 14.02
C ALA A 141 -1.66 15.41 15.20
N GLY A 142 -2.46 15.34 16.28
CA GLY A 142 -2.20 16.16 17.46
C GLY A 142 -0.89 15.85 18.15
N VAL A 143 -0.37 14.62 17.99
CA VAL A 143 0.97 14.26 18.47
C VAL A 143 2.03 14.85 17.56
N LEU A 144 1.87 14.68 16.24
CA LEU A 144 2.83 15.18 15.24
C LEU A 144 2.95 16.69 15.23
N ALA A 145 1.94 17.41 15.71
CA ALA A 145 1.97 18.85 15.85
C ALA A 145 2.99 19.33 16.89
N GLU A 146 3.39 18.50 17.86
CA GLU A 146 4.35 18.84 18.91
C GLU A 146 4.06 20.19 19.62
N GLY A 147 2.77 20.53 19.75
CA GLY A 147 2.32 21.78 20.35
C GLY A 147 2.45 23.02 19.47
N GLN A 148 2.68 22.87 18.16
CA GLN A 148 2.68 23.98 17.21
C GLN A 148 1.25 24.41 16.87
N ASP A 149 0.99 25.71 16.85
CA ASP A 149 -0.33 26.30 16.54
C ASP A 149 -0.46 26.71 15.07
N ASP A 150 0.66 26.80 14.33
CA ASP A 150 0.74 27.31 12.95
C ASP A 150 0.87 26.20 11.88
N LEU A 151 0.48 24.98 12.23
CA LEU A 151 0.59 23.83 11.36
C LEU A 151 -0.40 23.92 10.18
N THR A 152 0.11 23.69 8.96
CA THR A 152 -0.75 23.58 7.76
C THR A 152 -1.32 22.18 7.68
N ILE A 153 -2.65 22.04 7.76
CA ILE A 153 -3.34 20.75 7.69
C ILE A 153 -4.21 20.71 6.43
N ILE A 154 -3.77 19.90 5.49
CA ILE A 154 -4.33 19.78 4.15
C ILE A 154 -5.18 18.51 4.09
N GLY A 155 -6.31 18.57 3.39
CA GLY A 155 -7.14 17.39 3.16
C GLY A 155 -8.39 17.68 2.36
N HIS A 156 -9.18 16.63 2.17
CA HIS A 156 -10.46 16.72 1.46
C HIS A 156 -11.41 17.73 2.13
N PRO A 157 -12.15 18.57 1.36
CA PRO A 157 -12.99 19.63 1.93
C PRO A 157 -14.07 19.13 2.89
N ASN A 158 -14.52 17.89 2.73
CA ASN A 158 -15.55 17.28 3.58
C ASN A 158 -15.01 16.49 4.78
N LEU A 159 -13.68 16.40 4.94
CA LEU A 159 -13.09 15.50 5.95
C LEU A 159 -13.50 15.91 7.37
N ASN A 160 -13.45 17.19 7.72
CA ASN A 160 -13.86 17.67 9.04
C ASN A 160 -15.32 17.27 9.37
N ALA A 161 -16.23 17.41 8.39
CA ALA A 161 -17.63 17.07 8.57
C ALA A 161 -17.83 15.55 8.77
N VAL A 162 -17.06 14.73 8.06
CA VAL A 162 -17.08 13.26 8.23
C VAL A 162 -16.58 12.88 9.60
N VAL A 163 -15.45 13.41 10.03
CA VAL A 163 -14.87 13.13 11.36
C VAL A 163 -15.84 13.62 12.46
N GLU A 164 -16.39 14.82 12.35
CA GLU A 164 -17.34 15.36 13.32
C GLU A 164 -18.62 14.49 13.43
N LYS A 165 -19.18 14.08 12.27
CA LYS A 165 -20.32 13.17 12.22
C LYS A 165 -20.01 11.86 12.94
N ASN A 166 -18.87 11.28 12.65
CA ASN A 166 -18.44 10.02 13.21
C ASN A 166 -18.15 10.10 14.71
N ALA A 167 -17.52 11.18 15.18
CA ALA A 167 -17.26 11.42 16.59
C ALA A 167 -18.53 11.63 17.43
N LYS A 168 -19.59 12.18 16.84
CA LYS A 168 -20.90 12.34 17.50
C LYS A 168 -21.66 11.03 17.67
N ALA A 169 -21.31 10.01 16.93
CA ALA A 169 -21.87 8.69 17.07
C ALA A 169 -21.19 7.95 18.21
N ALA A 170 -21.69 8.18 19.39
CA ALA A 170 -21.12 7.72 20.64
C ALA A 170 -20.69 6.24 20.63
N GLY A 171 -19.47 5.99 20.97
CA GLY A 171 -18.87 4.67 21.20
C GLY A 171 -17.96 4.22 20.06
N PHE A 172 -17.06 3.31 20.40
CA PHE A 172 -16.22 2.63 19.43
C PHE A 172 -17.06 1.63 18.62
N PRO A 173 -16.94 1.68 17.31
CA PRO A 173 -16.17 2.61 16.51
C PRO A 173 -16.98 3.87 16.20
N ALA A 174 -16.46 5.02 16.60
CA ALA A 174 -17.06 6.34 16.34
C ALA A 174 -17.21 6.65 14.84
N TYR A 175 -16.56 5.90 13.98
CA TYR A 175 -16.59 6.08 12.54
C TYR A 175 -17.88 5.72 11.83
N PHE A 176 -18.75 4.93 12.47
CA PHE A 176 -19.90 4.31 11.80
C PHE A 176 -21.16 4.43 12.66
N PRO A 177 -21.73 5.64 12.82
CA PRO A 177 -22.82 5.85 13.73
C PRO A 177 -24.06 5.01 13.42
N GLU A 178 -24.38 4.84 12.14
CA GLU A 178 -25.59 4.13 11.71
C GLU A 178 -25.39 2.61 11.61
N ILE A 179 -24.19 2.19 11.21
CA ILE A 179 -23.86 0.80 10.91
C ILE A 179 -22.64 0.31 11.68
N GLY A 180 -22.20 1.09 12.67
CA GLY A 180 -20.99 0.88 13.44
C GLY A 180 -20.81 -0.54 13.97
N PRO A 181 -21.79 -1.11 14.70
CA PRO A 181 -21.65 -2.47 15.23
C PRO A 181 -21.43 -3.52 14.15
N TYR A 182 -22.10 -3.39 13.01
CA TYR A 182 -21.95 -4.31 11.89
C TYR A 182 -20.57 -4.17 11.22
N LEU A 183 -20.14 -2.94 10.93
CA LEU A 183 -18.85 -2.68 10.31
C LEU A 183 -17.69 -2.99 11.25
N THR A 184 -17.87 -2.79 12.56
CA THR A 184 -16.89 -3.23 13.56
C THR A 184 -16.71 -4.73 13.50
N ALA A 185 -17.82 -5.47 13.60
CA ALA A 185 -17.76 -6.93 13.55
C ALA A 185 -17.12 -7.41 12.24
N ARG A 186 -17.47 -6.78 11.12
CA ARG A 186 -16.85 -7.05 9.82
C ARG A 186 -15.36 -6.72 9.82
N GLY A 187 -14.97 -5.57 10.33
CA GLY A 187 -13.57 -5.16 10.43
C GLY A 187 -12.75 -6.12 11.28
N LEU A 188 -13.26 -6.48 12.45
CA LEU A 188 -12.62 -7.46 13.33
C LEU A 188 -12.46 -8.83 12.64
N ILE A 189 -13.45 -9.25 11.83
CA ILE A 189 -13.35 -10.48 11.03
C ILE A 189 -12.35 -10.29 9.88
N GLN A 190 -12.41 -9.17 9.18
CA GLN A 190 -11.55 -8.87 8.03
C GLN A 190 -10.06 -8.85 8.43
N PHE A 191 -9.75 -8.31 9.59
CA PHE A 191 -8.39 -8.26 10.14
C PHE A 191 -8.08 -9.39 11.11
N ASN A 192 -8.92 -10.42 11.16
CA ASN A 192 -8.74 -11.62 11.97
C ASN A 192 -8.62 -11.37 13.50
N ALA A 193 -9.18 -10.26 13.99
CA ALA A 193 -9.05 -9.87 15.40
C ALA A 193 -9.83 -10.79 16.37
N PHE A 194 -10.74 -11.62 15.86
CA PHE A 194 -11.43 -12.67 16.64
C PHE A 194 -10.72 -14.01 16.65
N MET A 195 -9.65 -14.16 15.87
CA MET A 195 -8.89 -15.40 15.86
C MET A 195 -8.07 -15.53 17.15
N PRO A 196 -7.86 -16.75 17.66
CA PRO A 196 -6.95 -16.97 18.77
C PRO A 196 -5.55 -16.48 18.43
N SER A 197 -4.82 -16.01 19.42
CA SER A 197 -3.40 -15.63 19.26
C SER A 197 -2.49 -16.83 19.05
N GLU A 198 -2.90 -17.98 19.56
CA GLU A 198 -2.12 -19.23 19.50
C GLU A 198 -3.00 -20.44 19.14
N GLY A 199 -2.38 -21.48 18.59
CA GLY A 199 -3.03 -22.75 18.26
C GLY A 199 -3.36 -22.90 16.78
N PRO A 200 -3.97 -24.05 16.40
CA PRO A 200 -4.17 -24.39 14.99
C PRO A 200 -5.12 -23.44 14.24
N ASP A 201 -6.02 -22.79 14.97
CA ASP A 201 -6.99 -21.84 14.43
C ASP A 201 -6.53 -20.38 14.55
N ALA A 202 -5.29 -20.15 15.03
CA ALA A 202 -4.72 -18.81 15.12
C ALA A 202 -4.42 -18.22 13.74
N TRP A 203 -4.43 -16.91 13.65
CA TRP A 203 -3.89 -16.22 12.48
C TRP A 203 -2.36 -16.20 12.53
N VAL A 204 -1.70 -16.32 11.38
CA VAL A 204 -0.23 -16.36 11.31
C VAL A 204 0.44 -15.04 11.65
N VAL A 205 -0.28 -13.93 11.48
CA VAL A 205 0.14 -12.59 11.91
C VAL A 205 -0.77 -12.17 13.05
N PRO A 206 -0.26 -12.05 14.27
CA PRO A 206 -1.08 -11.55 15.37
C PRO A 206 -1.60 -10.16 15.06
N THR A 207 -2.92 -10.01 15.01
CA THR A 207 -3.54 -8.68 14.95
C THR A 207 -3.74 -8.23 16.39
N THR A 208 -2.91 -7.33 16.86
CA THR A 208 -3.12 -6.63 18.12
C THR A 208 -4.02 -5.44 17.85
N LEU A 209 -5.21 -5.42 18.45
CA LEU A 209 -5.99 -4.19 18.51
C LEU A 209 -5.27 -3.25 19.49
N PRO A 210 -5.19 -1.94 19.17
CA PRO A 210 -4.65 -0.97 20.12
C PRO A 210 -5.40 -1.06 21.46
N GLU A 211 -4.69 -1.05 22.57
CA GLU A 211 -5.29 -1.00 23.90
C GLU A 211 -5.98 0.35 24.17
N ASP A 212 -5.49 1.41 23.51
CA ASP A 212 -6.01 2.77 23.60
C ASP A 212 -6.40 3.29 22.19
N PHE A 213 -7.69 3.61 22.04
CA PHE A 213 -8.26 4.23 20.84
C PHE A 213 -8.41 5.75 20.99
N THR A 214 -7.61 6.39 21.83
CA THR A 214 -7.60 7.85 21.94
C THR A 214 -7.25 8.46 20.58
N LEU A 215 -8.07 9.43 20.19
CA LEU A 215 -7.94 10.14 18.92
C LEU A 215 -7.32 11.51 19.17
N ALA A 216 -6.33 11.87 18.37
CA ALA A 216 -5.67 13.18 18.41
C ALA A 216 -5.82 13.90 17.05
N TYR A 217 -7.07 14.03 16.60
CA TYR A 217 -7.41 14.68 15.36
C TYR A 217 -7.19 16.19 15.42
N LEU A 218 -6.59 16.73 14.38
CA LEU A 218 -6.55 18.17 14.12
C LEU A 218 -7.36 18.50 12.86
N PRO A 219 -8.29 19.47 12.91
CA PRO A 219 -9.12 19.79 11.76
C PRO A 219 -8.32 20.28 10.56
N VAL A 220 -8.72 19.87 9.36
CA VAL A 220 -8.23 20.45 8.11
C VAL A 220 -8.48 21.96 8.13
N ASN A 221 -7.42 22.74 7.99
CA ASN A 221 -7.46 24.21 7.91
C ASN A 221 -7.16 24.72 6.50
N THR A 222 -6.68 23.83 5.61
CA THR A 222 -6.36 24.10 4.21
C THR A 222 -7.01 23.05 3.34
N PRO A 223 -8.33 23.14 3.11
CA PRO A 223 -9.03 22.20 2.22
C PRO A 223 -8.59 22.37 0.77
N VAL A 224 -8.49 21.26 0.04
CA VAL A 224 -8.06 21.26 -1.37
C VAL A 224 -9.13 20.69 -2.29
N GLU A 225 -9.27 21.33 -3.46
CA GLU A 225 -10.20 20.89 -4.50
C GLU A 225 -9.52 19.93 -5.50
N ASP A 226 -10.32 19.20 -6.25
CA ASP A 226 -9.84 18.26 -7.27
C ASP A 226 -9.07 18.97 -8.38
N GLY A 227 -7.85 18.52 -8.64
CA GLY A 227 -6.95 19.13 -9.63
C GLY A 227 -6.22 20.38 -9.14
N GLN A 228 -6.44 20.81 -7.89
CA GLN A 228 -5.77 21.98 -7.33
C GLN A 228 -4.26 21.77 -7.27
N GLU A 229 -3.53 22.80 -7.69
CA GLU A 229 -2.07 22.87 -7.54
C GLU A 229 -1.71 23.90 -6.47
N MET A 230 -0.75 23.56 -5.63
CA MET A 230 -0.18 24.47 -4.65
C MET A 230 1.26 24.09 -4.31
N THR A 231 1.98 25.02 -3.72
CA THR A 231 3.32 24.76 -3.18
C THR A 231 3.23 24.69 -1.66
N VAL A 232 3.69 23.58 -1.10
CA VAL A 232 3.74 23.34 0.35
C VAL A 232 5.20 23.14 0.75
N LEU A 233 5.73 24.01 1.62
CA LEU A 233 7.14 23.96 2.04
C LEU A 233 8.11 23.77 0.86
N GLY A 234 7.95 24.59 -0.17
CA GLY A 234 8.77 24.53 -1.38
C GLY A 234 8.47 23.37 -2.35
N GLN A 235 7.61 22.42 -1.98
CA GLN A 235 7.23 21.28 -2.85
C GLN A 235 5.98 21.64 -3.67
N LYS A 236 6.08 21.55 -4.99
CA LYS A 236 4.90 21.65 -5.87
C LYS A 236 4.09 20.36 -5.74
N MET A 237 2.81 20.52 -5.55
CA MET A 237 1.85 19.42 -5.36
C MET A 237 0.60 19.65 -6.19
N GLN A 238 0.04 18.57 -6.72
CA GLN A 238 -1.29 18.55 -7.31
C GLN A 238 -2.16 17.57 -6.53
N PHE A 239 -3.37 18.00 -6.18
CA PHE A 239 -4.28 17.25 -5.34
C PHE A 239 -5.45 16.69 -6.13
N PHE A 240 -5.87 15.48 -5.81
CA PHE A 240 -7.03 14.82 -6.41
C PHE A 240 -7.96 14.33 -5.31
N THR A 241 -9.22 14.79 -5.36
CA THR A 241 -10.22 14.52 -4.32
C THR A 241 -11.48 13.83 -4.85
N LYS A 242 -11.54 13.54 -6.16
CA LYS A 242 -12.69 12.86 -6.78
C LYS A 242 -12.51 11.36 -6.97
N TYR A 243 -11.29 10.88 -6.78
CA TYR A 243 -10.94 9.47 -7.03
C TYR A 243 -10.88 8.72 -5.70
N GLY A 244 -12.05 8.64 -5.05
CA GLY A 244 -12.16 7.86 -3.81
C GLY A 244 -11.93 6.38 -4.06
N SER A 245 -11.18 5.73 -3.18
CA SER A 245 -11.02 4.28 -3.15
C SER A 245 -12.05 3.65 -2.21
N ASP A 246 -11.64 3.32 -1.01
CA ASP A 246 -12.49 2.83 0.09
C ASP A 246 -13.01 3.96 0.99
N ASP A 247 -12.45 5.17 0.90
CA ASP A 247 -12.86 6.37 1.64
C ASP A 247 -13.45 7.45 0.72
N LYS A 248 -14.60 8.02 1.13
CA LYS A 248 -15.29 9.09 0.40
C LYS A 248 -14.56 10.44 0.47
N VAL A 249 -13.65 10.59 1.40
CA VAL A 249 -12.86 11.81 1.63
C VAL A 249 -11.37 11.57 1.38
N HIS A 250 -11.09 10.66 0.46
CA HIS A 250 -9.75 10.35 0.01
C HIS A 250 -9.08 11.53 -0.68
N THR A 251 -7.80 11.73 -0.43
CA THR A 251 -6.95 12.71 -1.09
C THR A 251 -5.69 12.05 -1.62
N THR A 252 -5.52 12.07 -2.93
CA THR A 252 -4.28 11.64 -3.60
C THR A 252 -3.42 12.86 -3.91
N VAL A 253 -2.11 12.76 -3.77
CA VAL A 253 -1.16 13.85 -4.00
C VAL A 253 -0.11 13.45 -5.00
N TRP A 254 0.04 14.24 -6.06
CA TRP A 254 1.09 14.09 -7.04
C TRP A 254 2.17 15.17 -6.86
N LEU A 255 3.42 14.77 -6.79
CA LEU A 255 4.59 15.63 -6.80
C LEU A 255 5.20 15.65 -8.21
N PRO A 256 4.86 16.62 -9.06
CA PRO A 256 5.25 16.60 -10.49
C PRO A 256 6.75 16.64 -10.71
N ASP A 257 7.47 17.43 -9.91
CA ASP A 257 8.92 17.60 -10.05
C ASP A 257 9.68 16.34 -9.65
N ARG A 258 9.13 15.52 -8.77
CA ARG A 258 9.71 14.26 -8.26
C ARG A 258 9.13 13.02 -8.95
N LYS A 259 8.00 13.13 -9.65
CA LYS A 259 7.22 12.03 -10.24
C LYS A 259 6.81 10.97 -9.19
N ILE A 260 6.36 11.44 -8.04
CA ILE A 260 5.93 10.60 -6.91
C ILE A 260 4.45 10.84 -6.67
N LEU A 261 3.71 9.76 -6.48
CA LEU A 261 2.30 9.76 -6.13
C LEU A 261 2.13 9.20 -4.72
N PHE A 262 1.39 9.92 -3.88
CA PHE A 262 0.90 9.44 -2.59
C PHE A 262 -0.61 9.18 -2.70
N THR A 263 -1.05 8.03 -2.22
CA THR A 263 -2.45 7.60 -2.26
C THR A 263 -2.80 6.74 -1.06
#